data_d5f2d7706cd012ff324206dcb94c6cb8
#
_entry.id   d5f2d7706cd012ff324206dcb94c6cb8
#
_cell.length_a   1.000
_cell.length_b   1.000
_cell.length_c   1.000
_cell.angle_alpha   90.00
_cell.angle_beta   90.00
_cell.angle_gamma   90.00
#
_symmetry.space_group_name_H-M   'P 1'
#
loop_
_entity.id
_entity.type
_entity.pdbx_description
1 polymer ?
#
loop_
_entity_poly.entity_id
_entity_poly.type
_entity_poly.pdbx_seq_one_letter_code
_entity_poly.pdbx_strand_id
1 'polypeptide(L)'
;VPIALADLNLTFNGSVEVPGELVYLHPERNLAVVRYDPALIGDTPVREATIREVDLEVGDDVWLVGLTGTERIVSRRTRIARREPISLGLTHPPRFREANLEVASVEDAAQTVGGVLVDGFGRVWSFWASFAMGSGSASDGFFGGSPSYHIRRMIDPLKRGEPVAWHSLGLELEPLTLASARDRGLSEKQ
;
A
#
# COMPACT_ATOMS: atom_id res chain seq x y z
N VAL A 1 -10.33 -10.28 -23.28
CA VAL A 1 -10.81 -8.89 -23.44
C VAL A 1 -9.57 -8.03 -23.31
N PRO A 2 -9.18 -7.24 -24.35
CA PRO A 2 -8.09 -6.32 -24.21
C PRO A 2 -8.48 -5.30 -23.13
N ILE A 3 -7.69 -5.21 -22.08
CA ILE A 3 -7.81 -4.13 -21.10
C ILE A 3 -7.28 -2.89 -21.82
N ALA A 4 -8.16 -2.00 -22.24
CA ALA A 4 -7.75 -0.67 -22.62
C ALA A 4 -7.18 -0.01 -21.37
N LEU A 5 -5.88 0.27 -21.35
CA LEU A 5 -5.31 1.15 -20.35
C LEU A 5 -6.00 2.49 -20.52
N ALA A 6 -6.71 2.92 -19.49
CA ALA A 6 -7.23 4.28 -19.45
C ALA A 6 -6.04 5.25 -19.43
N ASP A 7 -6.25 6.47 -19.95
CA ASP A 7 -5.26 7.52 -19.83
C ASP A 7 -4.94 7.75 -18.35
N LEU A 8 -3.65 7.63 -17.99
CA LEU A 8 -3.19 7.90 -16.64
C LEU A 8 -2.84 9.37 -16.53
N ASN A 9 -3.54 10.08 -15.65
CA ASN A 9 -3.23 11.46 -15.30
C ASN A 9 -2.80 11.54 -13.83
N LEU A 10 -1.76 12.32 -13.58
CA LEU A 10 -1.32 12.65 -12.23
C LEU A 10 -1.68 14.10 -11.94
N THR A 11 -2.30 14.33 -10.80
CA THR A 11 -2.65 15.67 -10.34
C THR A 11 -1.70 16.11 -9.22
N PHE A 12 -1.01 17.20 -9.44
CA PHE A 12 -0.13 17.83 -8.46
C PHE A 12 -0.79 19.08 -7.87
N ASN A 13 -0.70 19.21 -6.56
CA ASN A 13 -1.25 20.35 -5.82
C ASN A 13 -2.72 20.68 -6.15
N GLY A 14 -3.51 19.65 -6.47
CA GLY A 14 -4.94 19.76 -6.76
C GLY A 14 -5.32 20.49 -8.07
N SER A 15 -4.36 20.88 -8.91
CA SER A 15 -4.65 21.70 -10.10
C SER A 15 -3.77 21.43 -11.33
N VAL A 16 -2.57 20.90 -11.16
CA VAL A 16 -1.66 20.62 -12.28
C VAL A 16 -1.81 19.16 -12.67
N GLU A 17 -2.45 18.92 -13.81
CA GLU A 17 -2.62 17.58 -14.36
C GLU A 17 -1.57 17.32 -15.45
N VAL A 18 -0.90 16.18 -15.36
CA VAL A 18 0.08 15.74 -16.35
C VAL A 18 -0.14 14.27 -16.71
N PRO A 19 0.13 13.88 -17.96
CA PRO A 19 0.04 12.48 -18.37
C PRO A 19 1.08 11.63 -17.65
N GLY A 20 0.67 10.43 -17.27
CA GLY A 20 1.52 9.41 -16.69
C GLY A 20 1.71 8.22 -17.61
N GLU A 21 2.86 7.58 -17.49
CA GLU A 21 3.18 6.34 -18.18
C GLU A 21 3.33 5.22 -17.16
N LEU A 22 2.59 4.12 -17.35
CA LEU A 22 2.76 2.92 -16.54
C LEU A 22 4.11 2.26 -16.86
N VAL A 23 5.03 2.30 -15.89
CA VAL A 23 6.38 1.70 -16.04
C VAL A 23 6.41 0.28 -15.51
N TYR A 24 5.69 0.02 -14.43
CA TYR A 24 5.68 -1.29 -13.80
C TYR A 24 4.36 -1.53 -13.05
N LEU A 25 3.83 -2.73 -13.19
CA LEU A 25 2.70 -3.23 -12.40
C LEU A 25 3.19 -4.43 -11.59
N HIS A 26 3.02 -4.36 -10.27
CA HIS A 26 3.46 -5.44 -9.41
C HIS A 26 2.58 -6.70 -9.61
N PRO A 27 3.18 -7.89 -9.78
CA PRO A 27 2.42 -9.11 -10.11
C PRO A 27 1.56 -9.65 -8.96
N GLU A 28 1.89 -9.32 -7.70
CA GLU A 28 1.22 -9.87 -6.51
C GLU A 28 0.75 -8.79 -5.52
N ARG A 29 0.87 -7.51 -5.87
CA ARG A 29 0.44 -6.40 -5.02
C ARG A 29 -0.31 -5.37 -5.86
N ASN A 30 -1.29 -4.75 -5.28
CA ASN A 30 -2.00 -3.65 -5.93
C ASN A 30 -1.14 -2.36 -5.93
N LEU A 31 0.05 -2.47 -6.50
CA LEU A 31 1.04 -1.41 -6.60
C LEU A 31 1.48 -1.25 -8.05
N ALA A 32 1.59 -0.01 -8.48
CA ALA A 32 2.09 0.35 -9.79
C ALA A 32 3.15 1.46 -9.67
N VAL A 33 4.09 1.49 -10.61
CA VAL A 33 5.01 2.61 -10.77
C VAL A 33 4.63 3.36 -12.04
N VAL A 34 4.33 4.64 -11.88
CA VAL A 34 3.97 5.55 -12.95
C VAL A 34 5.06 6.60 -13.09
N ARG A 35 5.50 6.83 -14.31
CA ARG A 35 6.45 7.88 -14.67
C ARG A 35 5.72 9.06 -15.28
N TYR A 36 6.22 10.26 -15.06
CA TYR A 36 5.75 11.48 -15.72
C TYR A 36 6.95 12.33 -16.15
N ASP A 37 6.72 13.28 -17.04
CA ASP A 37 7.72 14.27 -17.42
C ASP A 37 7.71 15.45 -16.42
N PRO A 38 8.77 15.62 -15.63
CA PRO A 38 8.83 16.71 -14.65
C PRO A 38 8.82 18.11 -15.28
N ALA A 39 9.11 18.27 -16.57
CA ALA A 39 9.00 19.56 -17.24
C ALA A 39 7.54 20.04 -17.32
N LEU A 40 6.57 19.12 -17.28
CA LEU A 40 5.14 19.46 -17.39
C LEU A 40 4.54 20.01 -16.10
N ILE A 41 5.19 19.83 -14.95
CA ILE A 41 4.69 20.36 -13.67
C ILE A 41 5.15 21.81 -13.40
N GLY A 42 5.99 22.37 -14.28
CA GLY A 42 6.51 23.75 -14.15
C GLY A 42 7.20 23.99 -12.81
N ASP A 43 6.87 25.11 -12.17
CA ASP A 43 7.43 25.49 -10.87
C ASP A 43 6.75 24.81 -9.66
N THR A 44 5.92 23.79 -9.90
CA THR A 44 5.26 23.07 -8.80
C THR A 44 6.30 22.36 -7.93
N PRO A 45 6.39 22.69 -6.62
CA PRO A 45 7.41 22.12 -5.76
C PRO A 45 7.15 20.65 -5.48
N VAL A 46 7.94 19.77 -6.06
CA VAL A 46 7.90 18.33 -5.83
C VAL A 46 9.21 17.89 -5.19
N ARG A 47 9.12 17.04 -4.18
CA ARG A 47 10.28 16.44 -3.52
C ARG A 47 10.11 14.94 -3.45
N GLU A 48 11.21 14.23 -3.61
CA GLU A 48 11.26 12.80 -3.38
C GLU A 48 11.00 12.49 -1.90
N ALA A 49 10.07 11.57 -1.64
CA ALA A 49 9.83 11.08 -0.29
C ALA A 49 10.94 10.10 0.13
N THR A 50 11.48 10.27 1.33
CA THR A 50 12.38 9.30 1.92
C THR A 50 11.59 8.11 2.43
N ILE A 51 11.89 6.93 1.92
CA ILE A 51 11.26 5.68 2.36
C ILE A 51 12.11 5.06 3.47
N ARG A 52 11.46 4.73 4.58
CA ARG A 52 12.11 4.11 5.72
C ARG A 52 12.31 2.61 5.49
N GLU A 53 13.47 2.08 5.88
CA GLU A 53 13.84 0.67 5.69
C GLU A 53 13.44 -0.23 6.87
N VAL A 54 13.14 0.38 8.00
CA VAL A 54 12.79 -0.34 9.22
C VAL A 54 11.29 -0.54 9.28
N ASP A 55 10.84 -1.72 9.65
CA ASP A 55 9.43 -2.03 9.82
C ASP A 55 8.79 -1.20 10.93
N LEU A 56 7.48 -0.98 10.79
CA LEU A 56 6.62 -0.43 11.83
C LEU A 56 6.45 -1.44 12.95
N GLU A 57 6.49 -0.97 14.18
CA GLU A 57 6.15 -1.78 15.36
C GLU A 57 4.87 -1.28 16.03
N VAL A 58 4.17 -2.19 16.71
CA VAL A 58 3.00 -1.82 17.51
C VAL A 58 3.43 -0.84 18.61
N GLY A 59 2.71 0.26 18.73
CA GLY A 59 3.03 1.34 19.65
C GLY A 59 3.85 2.49 19.06
N ASP A 60 4.37 2.35 17.83
CA ASP A 60 5.09 3.44 17.16
C ASP A 60 4.18 4.65 16.92
N ASP A 61 4.70 5.83 17.21
CA ASP A 61 4.04 7.09 16.85
C ASP A 61 4.26 7.40 15.37
N VAL A 62 3.16 7.67 14.66
CA VAL A 62 3.15 7.98 13.22
C VAL A 62 2.22 9.14 12.92
N TRP A 63 2.38 9.71 11.74
CA TRP A 63 1.42 10.65 11.16
C TRP A 63 0.77 10.01 9.94
N LEU A 64 -0.55 9.92 9.94
CA LEU A 64 -1.32 9.62 8.75
C LEU A 64 -1.45 10.91 7.94
N VAL A 65 -0.81 10.93 6.77
CA VAL A 65 -0.87 12.02 5.80
C VAL A 65 -1.58 11.54 4.56
N GLY A 66 -2.67 12.19 4.18
CA GLY A 66 -3.46 11.74 3.04
C GLY A 66 -4.43 12.80 2.54
N LEU A 67 -5.23 12.43 1.55
CA LEU A 67 -6.30 13.25 1.00
C LEU A 67 -7.65 12.78 1.49
N THR A 68 -8.52 13.72 1.83
CA THR A 68 -9.94 13.43 2.04
C THR A 68 -10.66 13.23 0.72
N GLY A 69 -11.91 12.74 0.75
CA GLY A 69 -12.77 12.64 -0.44
C GLY A 69 -13.08 14.00 -1.11
N THR A 70 -12.76 15.13 -0.45
CA THR A 70 -12.84 16.49 -0.99
C THR A 70 -11.45 17.07 -1.35
N GLU A 71 -10.46 16.19 -1.56
CA GLU A 71 -9.10 16.54 -1.98
C GLU A 71 -8.33 17.45 -1.02
N ARG A 72 -8.75 17.52 0.24
CA ARG A 72 -8.02 18.27 1.27
C ARG A 72 -6.93 17.41 1.89
N ILE A 73 -5.75 17.98 2.05
CA ILE A 73 -4.65 17.34 2.78
C ILE A 73 -5.02 17.28 4.27
N VAL A 74 -4.89 16.09 4.82
CA VAL A 74 -5.00 15.83 6.27
C VAL A 74 -3.69 15.26 6.76
N SER A 75 -3.22 15.77 7.89
CA SER A 75 -2.10 15.20 8.65
C SER A 75 -2.56 14.99 10.08
N ARG A 76 -2.56 13.76 10.54
CA ARG A 76 -3.02 13.40 11.88
C ARG A 76 -2.01 12.50 12.58
N ARG A 77 -1.55 12.91 13.77
CA ARG A 77 -0.74 12.05 14.63
C ARG A 77 -1.61 10.92 15.17
N THR A 78 -1.09 9.72 15.11
CA THR A 78 -1.72 8.51 15.61
C THR A 78 -0.63 7.52 16.04
N ARG A 79 -1.02 6.31 16.42
CA ARG A 79 -0.12 5.25 16.83
C ARG A 79 -0.47 3.94 16.13
N ILE A 80 0.51 3.11 15.86
CA ILE A 80 0.28 1.78 15.32
C ILE A 80 -0.40 0.92 16.38
N ALA A 81 -1.63 0.52 16.10
CA ALA A 81 -2.45 -0.29 17.01
C ALA A 81 -2.17 -1.78 16.85
N ARG A 82 -2.02 -2.25 15.61
CA ARG A 82 -1.78 -3.65 15.27
C ARG A 82 -0.99 -3.78 13.97
N ARG A 83 -0.33 -4.93 13.85
CA ARG A 83 0.16 -5.48 12.60
C ARG A 83 -0.41 -6.88 12.48
N GLU A 84 -1.10 -7.14 11.42
CA GLU A 84 -1.77 -8.42 11.24
C GLU A 84 -1.73 -8.87 9.78
N PRO A 85 -1.53 -10.17 9.56
CA PRO A 85 -1.71 -10.73 8.23
C PRO A 85 -3.20 -10.71 7.89
N ILE A 86 -3.50 -10.36 6.64
CA ILE A 86 -4.85 -10.39 6.12
C ILE A 86 -4.96 -11.34 4.93
N SER A 87 -6.09 -12.04 4.84
CA SER A 87 -6.44 -12.85 3.70
C SER A 87 -7.61 -12.19 2.97
N LEU A 88 -7.38 -11.79 1.73
CA LEU A 88 -8.42 -11.23 0.88
C LEU A 88 -9.15 -12.36 0.16
N GLY A 89 -10.48 -12.27 0.10
CA GLY A 89 -11.31 -13.24 -0.59
C GLY A 89 -11.04 -13.31 -2.10
N LEU A 90 -11.41 -14.43 -2.72
CA LEU A 90 -11.37 -14.58 -4.18
C LEU A 90 -12.39 -13.63 -4.84
N THR A 91 -11.94 -12.87 -5.82
CA THR A 91 -12.83 -12.04 -6.63
C THR A 91 -13.47 -12.84 -7.76
N HIS A 92 -14.73 -12.52 -8.12
CA HIS A 92 -15.41 -13.07 -9.28
C HIS A 92 -15.78 -11.94 -10.26
N PRO A 93 -15.40 -12.02 -11.55
CA PRO A 93 -14.50 -13.02 -12.15
C PRO A 93 -13.09 -12.95 -11.56
N PRO A 94 -12.30 -14.02 -11.68
CA PRO A 94 -10.93 -14.03 -11.14
C PRO A 94 -10.14 -12.87 -11.72
N ARG A 95 -9.65 -12.04 -10.84
CA ARG A 95 -8.77 -10.91 -11.15
C ARG A 95 -7.51 -11.08 -10.31
N PHE A 96 -6.60 -10.14 -10.50
CA PHE A 96 -5.47 -9.98 -9.62
C PHE A 96 -5.92 -10.02 -8.14
N ARG A 97 -5.25 -10.86 -7.34
CA ARG A 97 -5.49 -11.01 -5.92
C ARG A 97 -4.17 -10.89 -5.17
N GLU A 98 -4.16 -10.02 -4.18
CA GLU A 98 -3.05 -9.94 -3.27
C GLU A 98 -3.12 -11.11 -2.26
N ALA A 99 -1.99 -11.78 -2.07
CA ALA A 99 -1.84 -12.85 -1.09
C ALA A 99 -0.68 -12.53 -0.13
N ASN A 100 -0.67 -13.15 1.04
CA ASN A 100 0.35 -12.96 2.06
C ASN A 100 0.56 -11.47 2.41
N LEU A 101 -0.56 -10.77 2.56
CA LEU A 101 -0.56 -9.37 2.98
C LEU A 101 -0.39 -9.26 4.49
N GLU A 102 0.43 -8.33 4.90
CA GLU A 102 0.47 -7.81 6.25
C GLU A 102 0.09 -6.33 6.21
N VAL A 103 -0.80 -5.92 7.09
CA VAL A 103 -1.22 -4.52 7.20
C VAL A 103 -1.05 -4.00 8.62
N ALA A 104 -0.74 -2.72 8.71
CA ALA A 104 -0.75 -1.99 9.96
C ALA A 104 -2.08 -1.24 10.11
N SER A 105 -2.72 -1.37 11.26
CA SER A 105 -3.84 -0.50 11.66
C SER A 105 -3.36 0.55 12.66
N VAL A 106 -4.07 1.67 12.70
CA VAL A 106 -3.78 2.77 13.63
C VAL A 106 -4.90 2.95 14.62
N GLU A 107 -4.60 3.54 15.80
CA GLU A 107 -5.58 3.76 16.87
C GLU A 107 -6.69 4.74 16.45
N ASP A 108 -6.32 5.77 15.69
CA ASP A 108 -7.21 6.85 15.32
C ASP A 108 -6.93 7.28 13.87
N ALA A 109 -7.67 6.67 12.96
CA ALA A 109 -7.54 6.95 11.53
C ALA A 109 -8.35 8.20 11.13
N ALA A 110 -7.70 9.12 10.45
CA ALA A 110 -8.42 10.18 9.75
C ALA A 110 -9.18 9.59 8.55
N GLN A 111 -10.33 10.17 8.23
CA GLN A 111 -11.06 9.80 7.01
C GLN A 111 -10.31 10.31 5.78
N THR A 112 -9.67 9.39 5.09
CA THR A 112 -8.90 9.67 3.87
C THR A 112 -9.27 8.66 2.78
N VAL A 113 -9.09 9.03 1.53
CA VAL A 113 -9.25 8.10 0.39
C VAL A 113 -7.98 7.33 0.08
N GLY A 114 -6.87 7.69 0.75
CA GLY A 114 -5.57 7.10 0.65
C GLY A 114 -4.50 8.02 1.23
N GLY A 115 -3.28 7.56 1.34
CA GLY A 115 -2.19 8.36 1.88
C GLY A 115 -0.96 7.55 2.25
N VAL A 116 -0.23 8.05 3.24
CA VAL A 116 0.98 7.42 3.76
C VAL A 116 1.02 7.54 5.29
N LEU A 117 1.66 6.57 5.93
CA LEU A 117 2.11 6.71 7.31
C LEU A 117 3.56 7.16 7.30
N VAL A 118 3.84 8.26 7.99
CA VAL A 118 5.18 8.81 8.09
C VAL A 118 5.63 8.91 9.55
N ASP A 119 6.93 8.88 9.77
CA ASP A 119 7.50 9.15 11.09
C ASP A 119 7.61 10.66 11.38
N GLY A 120 8.12 11.02 12.57
CA GLY A 120 8.29 12.41 12.99
C GLY A 120 9.26 13.23 12.14
N PHE A 121 10.00 12.60 11.24
CA PHE A 121 10.90 13.25 10.29
C PHE A 121 10.32 13.32 8.86
N GLY A 122 9.07 12.86 8.67
CA GLY A 122 8.41 12.83 7.36
C GLY A 122 8.87 11.70 6.45
N ARG A 123 9.56 10.67 6.97
CA ARG A 123 9.94 9.50 6.19
C ARG A 123 8.77 8.54 6.08
N VAL A 124 8.51 8.06 4.87
CA VAL A 124 7.39 7.15 4.59
C VAL A 124 7.70 5.75 5.13
N TRP A 125 6.79 5.23 5.92
CA TRP A 125 6.85 3.91 6.52
C TRP A 125 5.89 2.93 5.88
N SER A 126 4.76 3.45 5.42
CA SER A 126 3.70 2.61 4.89
C SER A 126 2.81 3.40 3.92
N PHE A 127 2.25 2.73 2.93
CA PHE A 127 1.14 3.26 2.16
C PHE A 127 -0.17 2.98 2.87
N TRP A 128 -0.98 4.01 3.01
CA TRP A 128 -2.32 3.92 3.57
C TRP A 128 -3.33 3.75 2.45
N ALA A 129 -3.93 2.57 2.35
CA ALA A 129 -4.84 2.20 1.28
C ALA A 129 -6.09 1.51 1.80
N SER A 130 -7.13 1.47 0.97
CA SER A 130 -8.34 0.69 1.23
C SER A 130 -8.18 -0.73 0.72
N PHE A 131 -8.66 -1.68 1.50
CA PHE A 131 -8.73 -3.10 1.14
C PHE A 131 -10.19 -3.54 1.18
N ALA A 132 -10.65 -4.28 0.17
CA ALA A 132 -11.98 -4.86 0.13
C ALA A 132 -11.93 -6.28 0.71
N MET A 133 -12.76 -6.54 1.72
CA MET A 133 -12.97 -7.88 2.25
C MET A 133 -14.32 -8.40 1.75
N GLY A 134 -14.29 -9.51 1.01
CA GLY A 134 -15.50 -10.23 0.61
C GLY A 134 -15.79 -10.24 -0.90
N SER A 135 -16.57 -11.26 -1.31
CA SER A 135 -17.04 -11.50 -2.67
C SER A 135 -18.56 -11.28 -2.73
N GLY A 136 -19.00 -10.02 -2.75
CA GLY A 136 -20.44 -9.72 -2.81
C GLY A 136 -20.74 -8.24 -2.99
N SER A 137 -22.02 -7.92 -3.11
CA SER A 137 -22.52 -6.54 -3.28
C SER A 137 -22.34 -5.65 -2.03
N ALA A 138 -21.94 -6.22 -0.91
CA ALA A 138 -21.52 -5.51 0.30
C ALA A 138 -20.08 -5.88 0.59
N SER A 139 -19.14 -5.20 -0.06
CA SER A 139 -17.73 -5.30 0.31
C SER A 139 -17.50 -4.37 1.51
N ASP A 140 -17.33 -4.96 2.68
CA ASP A 140 -16.80 -4.22 3.82
C ASP A 140 -15.34 -3.90 3.48
N GLY A 141 -15.07 -2.63 3.22
CA GLY A 141 -13.72 -2.12 3.01
C GLY A 141 -13.14 -1.64 4.33
N PHE A 142 -11.86 -1.87 4.53
CA PHE A 142 -11.12 -1.26 5.63
C PHE A 142 -9.88 -0.55 5.08
N PHE A 143 -9.36 0.39 5.87
CA PHE A 143 -8.11 1.05 5.56
C PHE A 143 -6.98 0.45 6.40
N GLY A 144 -5.81 0.31 5.78
CA GLY A 144 -4.63 -0.20 6.43
C GLY A 144 -3.34 0.28 5.80
N GLY A 145 -2.27 0.18 6.53
CA GLY A 145 -0.94 0.54 6.08
C GLY A 145 -0.22 -0.66 5.47
N SER A 146 0.06 -0.63 4.16
CA SER A 146 0.92 -1.62 3.51
C SER A 146 2.39 -1.23 3.69
N PRO A 147 3.28 -2.15 4.10
CA PRO A 147 4.68 -1.85 4.34
C PRO A 147 5.42 -1.26 3.13
N SER A 148 6.27 -0.28 3.36
CA SER A 148 6.98 0.45 2.30
C SER A 148 8.14 -0.30 1.66
N TYR A 149 8.60 -1.41 2.23
CA TYR A 149 9.75 -2.16 1.69
C TYR A 149 9.49 -2.73 0.29
N HIS A 150 8.23 -3.03 -0.05
CA HIS A 150 7.85 -3.46 -1.39
C HIS A 150 8.15 -2.40 -2.46
N ILE A 151 8.07 -1.14 -2.09
CA ILE A 151 8.26 -0.01 -3.00
C ILE A 151 9.70 0.11 -3.42
N ARG A 152 10.63 0.05 -2.47
CA ARG A 152 12.05 0.13 -2.80
C ARG A 152 12.48 -1.00 -3.72
N ARG A 153 11.95 -2.20 -3.49
CA ARG A 153 12.21 -3.35 -4.38
C ARG A 153 11.74 -3.13 -5.83
N MET A 154 10.74 -2.26 -6.03
CA MET A 154 10.32 -1.86 -7.38
C MET A 154 11.12 -0.68 -7.90
N ILE A 155 11.26 0.38 -7.12
CA ILE A 155 11.82 1.67 -7.58
C ILE A 155 13.32 1.59 -7.79
N ASP A 156 14.07 0.95 -6.89
CA ASP A 156 15.53 0.96 -6.97
C ASP A 156 16.07 0.29 -8.26
N PRO A 157 15.59 -0.88 -8.71
CA PRO A 157 15.97 -1.40 -10.02
C PRO A 157 15.55 -0.51 -11.17
N LEU A 158 14.31 0.01 -11.15
CA LEU A 158 13.80 0.88 -12.23
C LEU A 158 14.63 2.16 -12.37
N LYS A 159 15.08 2.77 -11.27
CA LYS A 159 15.99 3.93 -11.29
C LYS A 159 17.34 3.60 -11.95
N ARG A 160 17.80 2.36 -11.89
CA ARG A 160 19.02 1.91 -12.55
C ARG A 160 18.81 1.41 -13.98
N GLY A 161 17.57 1.43 -14.48
CA GLY A 161 17.23 0.86 -15.79
C GLY A 161 17.26 -0.66 -15.83
N GLU A 162 17.17 -1.31 -14.66
CA GLU A 162 17.17 -2.75 -14.50
C GLU A 162 15.75 -3.31 -14.42
N PRO A 163 15.53 -4.55 -14.86
CA PRO A 163 14.24 -5.21 -14.68
C PRO A 163 13.98 -5.48 -13.20
N VAL A 164 12.72 -5.32 -12.77
CA VAL A 164 12.29 -5.70 -11.43
C VAL A 164 12.15 -7.22 -11.38
N ALA A 165 12.99 -7.88 -10.60
CA ALA A 165 12.88 -9.31 -10.36
C ALA A 165 11.98 -9.56 -9.15
N TRP A 166 10.91 -10.31 -9.37
CA TRP A 166 10.01 -10.76 -8.32
C TRP A 166 10.03 -12.29 -8.24
N HIS A 167 10.17 -12.82 -7.03
CA HIS A 167 10.18 -14.25 -6.77
C HIS A 167 9.08 -14.58 -5.77
N SER A 168 8.27 -15.56 -6.09
CA SER A 168 7.22 -16.07 -5.24
C SER A 168 7.43 -17.56 -4.99
N LEU A 169 7.13 -18.01 -3.80
CA LEU A 169 7.11 -19.45 -3.49
C LEU A 169 5.87 -20.17 -4.04
N GLY A 170 4.92 -19.40 -4.59
CA GLY A 170 3.63 -19.94 -5.02
C GLY A 170 2.77 -20.51 -3.88
N LEU A 171 3.06 -20.08 -2.65
CA LEU A 171 2.35 -20.48 -1.44
C LEU A 171 1.51 -19.34 -0.93
N GLU A 172 0.31 -19.65 -0.48
CA GLU A 172 -0.53 -18.75 0.29
C GLU A 172 -0.50 -19.20 1.75
N LEU A 173 -0.18 -18.27 2.64
CA LEU A 173 -0.07 -18.50 4.07
C LEU A 173 -1.33 -17.97 4.75
N GLU A 174 -1.94 -18.80 5.56
CA GLU A 174 -3.09 -18.43 6.38
C GLU A 174 -2.66 -18.40 7.85
N PRO A 175 -2.90 -17.29 8.56
CA PRO A 175 -2.59 -17.22 9.97
C PRO A 175 -3.51 -18.14 10.77
N LEU A 176 -2.94 -18.92 11.68
CA LEU A 176 -3.69 -19.73 12.62
C LEU A 176 -3.88 -19.00 13.92
N THR A 177 -5.08 -19.06 14.48
CA THR A 177 -5.28 -18.67 15.87
C THR A 177 -4.56 -19.63 16.81
N LEU A 178 -4.17 -19.17 18.00
CA LEU A 178 -3.56 -20.04 19.00
C LEU A 178 -4.43 -21.25 19.36
N ALA A 179 -5.74 -21.07 19.38
CA ALA A 179 -6.70 -22.16 19.60
C ALA A 179 -6.60 -23.21 18.50
N SER A 180 -6.69 -22.77 17.22
CA SER A 180 -6.58 -23.68 16.07
C SER A 180 -5.21 -24.36 15.98
N ALA A 181 -4.14 -23.67 16.39
CA ALA A 181 -2.81 -24.25 16.44
C ALA A 181 -2.72 -25.38 17.49
N ARG A 182 -3.25 -25.15 18.68
CA ARG A 182 -3.33 -26.17 19.74
C ARG A 182 -4.17 -27.36 19.34
N ASP A 183 -5.32 -27.15 18.71
CA ASP A 183 -6.17 -28.22 18.20
C ASP A 183 -5.46 -29.08 17.15
N ARG A 184 -4.51 -28.51 16.41
CA ARG A 184 -3.63 -29.22 15.47
C ARG A 184 -2.37 -29.80 16.10
N GLY A 185 -2.23 -29.71 17.42
CA GLY A 185 -1.10 -30.28 18.15
C GLY A 185 0.20 -29.48 18.11
N LEU A 186 0.13 -28.22 17.68
CA LEU A 186 1.30 -27.34 17.70
C LEU A 186 1.57 -26.83 19.11
N SER A 187 2.84 -26.81 19.51
CA SER A 187 3.27 -26.29 20.81
C SER A 187 3.43 -24.77 20.76
N GLU A 188 3.46 -24.12 21.92
CA GLU A 188 3.67 -22.65 22.04
C GLU A 188 5.02 -22.16 21.48
N LYS A 189 5.93 -23.09 21.16
CA LYS A 189 7.26 -22.77 20.58
C LYS A 189 7.31 -22.95 19.06
N GLN A 190 6.25 -23.40 18.46
CA GLN A 190 6.10 -23.60 17.02
C GLN A 190 5.15 -22.55 16.43
#